data_18b29899c5f439cada653b1f95e4c1f4
#
_entry.id   18b29899c5f439cada653b1f95e4c1f4
#
_cell.length_a   1.000
_cell.length_b   1.000
_cell.length_c   1.000
_cell.angle_alpha   90.00
_cell.angle_beta   90.00
_cell.angle_gamma   90.00
#
_symmetry.space_group_name_H-M   'P 1'
#
loop_
_entity.id
_entity.type
_entity.pdbx_description
1 polymer ?
#
loop_
_entity_poly.entity_id
_entity_poly.type
_entity_poly.pdbx_seq_one_letter_code
_entity_poly.pdbx_strand_id
1 'polypeptide(L)'
;MKNKSIEVFETIMLSVMKYFKWVVAGSVVLLVLTGIYKVDSNEVAVVLRFGKLVGTTYEDQIKTPGLHFALPYIIDEVIKVPVETVQEITVESHYSEDTTINRNIKTGGYVITGDSNLVLIRSVVKYKVSDPVRYALYINEIDEIVKGVVGGETIPLVTSMPVDSVLTTEKTNLANKLKNNTQLILNELDCGITITNIELTNVIPPNETKNAFDAVNTASVKKQTLIQEANDYTESKIPKAQAESDSLVSEAKKNQAEKVAKATEEVAEFNGLYEQYKANPDVIKNGVFRNRVSKVLTEAGATIIVPDGNESAKVILP
;
A
#
# COMPACT_ATOMS: atom_id res chain seq x y z
N MET A 1 -82.97 -8.38 57.81
CA MET A 1 -82.47 -9.28 56.73
C MET A 1 -81.19 -8.61 56.12
N LYS A 2 -79.98 -8.99 56.48
CA LYS A 2 -78.79 -8.53 55.84
C LYS A 2 -78.80 -9.11 54.40
N ASN A 3 -78.72 -8.23 53.46
CA ASN A 3 -78.81 -8.63 52.03
C ASN A 3 -77.77 -9.70 51.69
N LYS A 4 -78.19 -10.91 51.41
CA LYS A 4 -77.38 -12.04 50.93
C LYS A 4 -76.42 -11.64 49.77
N SER A 5 -76.76 -10.64 49.03
CA SER A 5 -75.97 -10.05 47.95
C SER A 5 -74.75 -9.31 48.43
N ILE A 6 -74.77 -8.70 49.63
CA ILE A 6 -73.63 -8.01 50.23
C ILE A 6 -72.61 -9.01 50.75
N GLU A 7 -73.01 -10.11 51.41
CA GLU A 7 -72.09 -11.16 51.89
C GLU A 7 -71.42 -11.91 50.70
N VAL A 8 -72.10 -12.15 49.62
CA VAL A 8 -71.50 -12.75 48.39
C VAL A 8 -70.52 -11.78 47.77
N PHE A 9 -70.83 -10.49 47.71
CA PHE A 9 -69.93 -9.47 47.20
C PHE A 9 -68.64 -9.32 48.06
N GLU A 10 -68.77 -9.30 49.39
CA GLU A 10 -67.64 -9.29 50.31
C GLU A 10 -66.76 -10.55 50.18
N THR A 11 -67.34 -11.72 50.01
CA THR A 11 -66.59 -12.99 49.85
C THR A 11 -65.85 -13.03 48.51
N ILE A 12 -66.48 -12.59 47.43
CA ILE A 12 -65.84 -12.46 46.10
C ILE A 12 -64.71 -11.44 46.14
N MET A 13 -64.94 -10.29 46.75
CA MET A 13 -63.93 -9.23 46.88
C MET A 13 -62.71 -9.68 47.69
N LEU A 14 -62.92 -10.40 48.80
CA LEU A 14 -61.81 -10.98 49.61
C LEU A 14 -61.07 -12.06 48.86
N SER A 15 -61.74 -12.90 48.05
CA SER A 15 -61.11 -13.90 47.21
C SER A 15 -60.26 -13.25 46.10
N VAL A 16 -60.84 -12.25 45.41
CA VAL A 16 -60.11 -11.46 44.38
C VAL A 16 -58.90 -10.79 45.00
N MET A 17 -59.02 -10.17 46.18
CA MET A 17 -57.87 -9.55 46.85
C MET A 17 -56.77 -10.56 47.26
N LYS A 18 -57.17 -11.78 47.62
CA LYS A 18 -56.21 -12.85 47.95
C LYS A 18 -55.40 -13.29 46.73
N TYR A 19 -56.05 -13.53 45.59
CA TYR A 19 -55.41 -13.88 44.32
C TYR A 19 -54.63 -12.69 43.75
N PHE A 20 -55.14 -11.48 43.86
CA PHE A 20 -54.44 -10.26 43.43
C PHE A 20 -53.07 -10.10 44.08
N LYS A 21 -52.92 -10.39 45.40
CA LYS A 21 -51.62 -10.36 46.08
C LYS A 21 -50.62 -11.34 45.46
N TRP A 22 -51.06 -12.53 45.07
CA TRP A 22 -50.21 -13.54 44.42
C TRP A 22 -49.84 -13.13 42.99
N VAL A 23 -50.74 -12.54 42.24
CA VAL A 23 -50.50 -12.00 40.92
C VAL A 23 -49.46 -10.85 40.99
N VAL A 24 -49.64 -9.94 41.91
CA VAL A 24 -48.69 -8.83 42.12
C VAL A 24 -47.33 -9.38 42.55
N ALA A 25 -47.29 -10.32 43.52
CA ALA A 25 -46.02 -10.95 43.95
C ALA A 25 -45.32 -11.65 42.77
N GLY A 26 -46.04 -12.42 41.97
CA GLY A 26 -45.53 -13.07 40.77
C GLY A 26 -44.99 -12.07 39.74
N SER A 27 -45.73 -10.98 39.51
CA SER A 27 -45.32 -9.91 38.60
C SER A 27 -44.02 -9.20 39.10
N VAL A 28 -43.88 -8.96 40.37
CA VAL A 28 -42.65 -8.38 40.96
C VAL A 28 -41.46 -9.34 40.80
N VAL A 29 -41.65 -10.63 41.05
CA VAL A 29 -40.60 -11.64 40.86
C VAL A 29 -40.20 -11.71 39.40
N LEU A 30 -41.14 -11.72 38.48
CA LEU A 30 -40.85 -11.73 37.05
C LEU A 30 -40.09 -10.46 36.61
N LEU A 31 -40.48 -9.30 37.16
CA LEU A 31 -39.85 -8.02 36.89
C LEU A 31 -38.41 -7.99 37.41
N VAL A 32 -38.12 -8.57 38.59
CA VAL A 32 -36.76 -8.72 39.13
C VAL A 32 -35.90 -9.66 38.28
N LEU A 33 -36.48 -10.75 37.77
CA LEU A 33 -35.76 -11.68 36.89
C LEU A 33 -35.30 -11.04 35.58
N THR A 34 -35.99 -10.00 35.09
CA THR A 34 -35.57 -9.25 33.88
C THR A 34 -34.30 -8.43 34.10
N GLY A 35 -33.84 -8.24 35.34
CA GLY A 35 -32.64 -7.50 35.69
C GLY A 35 -31.33 -8.28 35.49
N ILE A 36 -31.38 -9.57 35.16
CA ILE A 36 -30.17 -10.36 34.93
C ILE A 36 -29.67 -10.10 33.51
N TYR A 37 -28.40 -9.66 33.37
CA TYR A 37 -27.75 -9.46 32.10
C TYR A 37 -26.36 -10.06 32.09
N LYS A 38 -25.91 -10.43 30.89
CA LYS A 38 -24.58 -10.99 30.59
C LYS A 38 -23.74 -9.95 29.87
N VAL A 39 -22.48 -9.79 30.30
CA VAL A 39 -21.45 -9.00 29.63
C VAL A 39 -20.49 -9.98 28.95
N ASP A 40 -20.26 -9.82 27.66
CA ASP A 40 -19.38 -10.67 26.88
C ASP A 40 -17.92 -10.29 27.10
N SER A 41 -16.98 -11.17 26.67
CA SER A 41 -15.54 -11.02 26.96
C SER A 41 -14.90 -9.78 26.35
N ASN A 42 -15.47 -9.26 25.25
CA ASN A 42 -14.94 -8.10 24.51
C ASN A 42 -15.58 -6.77 24.90
N GLU A 43 -16.51 -6.82 25.88
CA GLU A 43 -17.31 -5.69 26.30
C GLU A 43 -17.17 -5.46 27.78
N VAL A 44 -17.46 -4.25 28.19
CA VAL A 44 -17.75 -3.92 29.58
C VAL A 44 -19.13 -3.27 29.65
N ALA A 45 -19.78 -3.33 30.81
CA ALA A 45 -21.05 -2.65 30.98
C ALA A 45 -20.95 -1.49 31.96
N VAL A 46 -21.59 -0.39 31.62
CA VAL A 46 -21.79 0.78 32.49
C VAL A 46 -23.27 0.85 32.81
N VAL A 47 -23.60 1.02 34.10
CA VAL A 47 -24.97 1.07 34.58
C VAL A 47 -25.34 2.49 34.95
N LEU A 48 -26.38 3.01 34.36
CA LEU A 48 -26.98 4.30 34.70
C LEU A 48 -28.27 4.08 35.47
N ARG A 49 -28.38 4.62 36.68
CA ARG A 49 -29.60 4.65 37.48
C ARG A 49 -30.26 6.00 37.38
N PHE A 50 -31.44 6.04 36.76
CA PHE A 50 -32.12 7.31 36.48
C PHE A 50 -31.19 8.32 35.77
N GLY A 51 -30.35 7.85 34.82
CA GLY A 51 -29.39 8.68 34.09
C GLY A 51 -28.12 9.06 34.87
N LYS A 52 -27.93 8.55 36.11
CA LYS A 52 -26.69 8.77 36.88
C LYS A 52 -25.84 7.50 36.94
N LEU A 53 -24.54 7.64 36.86
CA LEU A 53 -23.59 6.53 37.01
C LEU A 53 -23.76 5.84 38.37
N VAL A 54 -23.79 4.52 38.37
CA VAL A 54 -23.85 3.69 39.59
C VAL A 54 -22.44 3.29 39.97
N GLY A 55 -22.01 3.70 41.17
CA GLY A 55 -20.68 3.41 41.69
C GLY A 55 -19.99 4.70 42.19
N THR A 56 -19.19 4.58 43.24
CA THR A 56 -18.45 5.71 43.84
C THR A 56 -17.03 5.81 43.30
N THR A 57 -16.47 4.69 42.85
CA THR A 57 -15.13 4.59 42.32
C THR A 57 -15.21 4.23 40.82
N TYR A 58 -14.25 4.66 40.03
CA TYR A 58 -14.18 4.36 38.58
C TYR A 58 -14.31 2.85 38.31
N GLU A 59 -13.63 2.01 39.09
CA GLU A 59 -13.69 0.55 38.98
C GLU A 59 -15.09 -0.02 39.28
N ASP A 60 -15.83 0.59 40.22
CA ASP A 60 -17.20 0.17 40.56
C ASP A 60 -18.21 0.50 39.44
N GLN A 61 -17.92 1.53 38.63
CA GLN A 61 -18.79 1.98 37.54
C GLN A 61 -18.71 1.05 36.34
N ILE A 62 -17.62 0.28 36.22
CA ILE A 62 -17.36 -0.63 35.08
C ILE A 62 -17.67 -2.06 35.54
N LYS A 63 -18.60 -2.72 34.85
CA LYS A 63 -18.92 -4.14 35.07
C LYS A 63 -18.12 -4.98 34.09
N THR A 64 -17.21 -5.81 34.62
CA THR A 64 -16.37 -6.73 33.86
C THR A 64 -17.18 -7.85 33.21
N PRO A 65 -16.60 -8.60 32.25
CA PRO A 65 -17.27 -9.76 31.66
C PRO A 65 -17.80 -10.74 32.70
N GLY A 66 -19.03 -11.20 32.49
CA GLY A 66 -19.69 -12.12 33.43
C GLY A 66 -21.20 -11.87 33.52
N LEU A 67 -21.80 -12.47 34.56
CA LEU A 67 -23.23 -12.38 34.82
C LEU A 67 -23.46 -11.35 35.93
N HIS A 68 -24.27 -10.34 35.64
CA HIS A 68 -24.54 -9.24 36.58
C HIS A 68 -26.03 -9.03 36.74
N PHE A 69 -26.37 -8.29 37.79
CA PHE A 69 -27.75 -7.91 38.07
C PHE A 69 -27.87 -6.39 38.13
N ALA A 70 -28.83 -5.86 37.40
CA ALA A 70 -29.26 -4.48 37.46
C ALA A 70 -30.75 -4.42 37.83
N LEU A 71 -31.21 -3.30 38.29
CA LEU A 71 -32.63 -3.10 38.50
C LEU A 71 -33.38 -3.07 37.16
N PRO A 72 -34.69 -3.37 37.14
CA PRO A 72 -35.43 -3.39 35.90
C PRO A 72 -35.26 -2.11 35.06
N TYR A 73 -35.33 -2.23 33.74
CA TYR A 73 -35.06 -1.20 32.72
C TYR A 73 -35.64 0.21 33.00
N ILE A 74 -36.70 0.31 33.79
CA ILE A 74 -37.28 1.60 34.20
C ILE A 74 -36.35 2.36 35.17
N ILE A 75 -35.49 1.66 35.93
CA ILE A 75 -34.62 2.20 36.98
C ILE A 75 -33.17 2.26 36.54
N ASP A 76 -32.65 1.14 36.05
CA ASP A 76 -31.26 1.00 35.59
C ASP A 76 -31.21 0.78 34.09
N GLU A 77 -30.41 1.57 33.40
CA GLU A 77 -30.05 1.39 32.01
C GLU A 77 -28.65 0.78 31.94
N VAL A 78 -28.51 -0.35 31.25
CA VAL A 78 -27.25 -1.07 31.08
C VAL A 78 -26.70 -0.77 29.70
N ILE A 79 -25.60 -0.04 29.63
CA ILE A 79 -24.90 0.29 28.39
C ILE A 79 -23.71 -0.64 28.24
N LYS A 80 -23.71 -1.48 27.21
CA LYS A 80 -22.59 -2.34 26.85
C LYS A 80 -21.63 -1.59 25.92
N VAL A 81 -20.38 -1.53 26.31
CA VAL A 81 -19.33 -0.76 25.61
C VAL A 81 -18.28 -1.73 25.09
N PRO A 82 -18.05 -1.79 23.75
CA PRO A 82 -17.03 -2.64 23.16
C PRO A 82 -15.64 -2.00 23.35
N VAL A 83 -14.83 -2.54 24.28
CA VAL A 83 -13.50 -1.99 24.61
C VAL A 83 -12.36 -2.61 23.80
N GLU A 84 -12.50 -3.85 23.36
CA GLU A 84 -11.45 -4.54 22.62
C GLU A 84 -11.62 -4.45 21.10
N THR A 85 -12.80 -4.15 20.64
CA THR A 85 -13.13 -4.06 19.22
C THR A 85 -12.83 -2.67 18.64
N VAL A 86 -12.22 -2.65 17.46
CA VAL A 86 -12.09 -1.40 16.68
C VAL A 86 -13.43 -1.09 16.04
N GLN A 87 -13.94 0.10 16.29
CA GLN A 87 -15.16 0.64 15.67
C GLN A 87 -14.79 1.45 14.43
N GLU A 88 -15.67 1.43 13.43
CA GLU A 88 -15.47 2.17 12.18
C GLU A 88 -16.64 3.12 11.93
N ILE A 89 -16.29 4.37 11.58
CA ILE A 89 -17.25 5.39 11.19
C ILE A 89 -16.86 5.93 9.81
N THR A 90 -17.80 5.90 8.87
CA THR A 90 -17.61 6.55 7.59
C THR A 90 -18.06 8.01 7.66
N VAL A 91 -17.15 8.91 7.28
CA VAL A 91 -17.39 10.35 7.24
C VAL A 91 -17.55 10.79 5.80
N GLU A 92 -18.73 11.24 5.44
CA GLU A 92 -19.14 11.67 4.10
C GLU A 92 -19.52 13.15 4.07
N SER A 93 -19.11 13.92 5.07
CA SER A 93 -19.44 15.36 5.17
C SER A 93 -19.03 16.16 3.92
N HIS A 94 -18.00 15.69 3.23
CA HIS A 94 -17.43 16.30 2.03
C HIS A 94 -17.40 15.35 0.83
N TYR A 95 -18.38 14.43 0.77
CA TYR A 95 -18.52 13.47 -0.31
C TYR A 95 -19.98 13.34 -0.71
N SER A 96 -20.24 13.26 -2.02
CA SER A 96 -21.55 12.92 -2.57
C SER A 96 -21.36 11.83 -3.63
N GLU A 97 -22.21 10.80 -3.61
CA GLU A 97 -22.24 9.79 -4.70
C GLU A 97 -22.72 10.41 -6.02
N ASP A 98 -23.59 11.42 -5.92
CA ASP A 98 -23.97 12.23 -7.07
C ASP A 98 -22.88 13.27 -7.31
N THR A 99 -21.89 12.89 -8.10
CA THR A 99 -20.72 13.68 -8.42
C THR A 99 -21.01 14.84 -9.41
N THR A 100 -22.26 14.98 -9.81
CA THR A 100 -22.72 16.14 -10.58
C THR A 100 -22.90 17.35 -9.68
N ILE A 101 -22.42 18.52 -10.14
CA ILE A 101 -22.63 19.80 -9.43
C ILE A 101 -24.12 20.14 -9.52
N ASN A 102 -24.93 19.45 -8.72
CA ASN A 102 -26.34 19.75 -8.65
C ASN A 102 -26.57 20.86 -7.63
N ARG A 103 -27.19 21.95 -8.04
CA ARG A 103 -27.47 23.14 -7.22
C ARG A 103 -28.40 22.89 -6.01
N ASN A 104 -28.92 21.68 -5.86
CA ASN A 104 -29.70 21.24 -4.69
C ASN A 104 -28.80 20.55 -3.67
N ILE A 105 -27.87 21.31 -3.07
CA ILE A 105 -26.98 20.89 -2.02
C ILE A 105 -27.78 20.51 -0.77
N LYS A 106 -28.19 19.26 -0.67
CA LYS A 106 -28.74 18.72 0.58
C LYS A 106 -27.85 17.68 1.24
N THR A 107 -26.86 17.11 0.53
CA THR A 107 -26.01 16.05 1.09
C THR A 107 -24.64 16.08 0.43
N GLY A 108 -23.61 16.34 1.21
CA GLY A 108 -22.22 16.25 0.78
C GLY A 108 -21.69 17.56 0.16
N GLY A 109 -20.72 18.16 0.83
CA GLY A 109 -20.02 19.36 0.37
C GLY A 109 -18.76 18.99 -0.40
N TYR A 110 -18.29 19.96 -1.17
CA TYR A 110 -16.91 19.96 -1.70
C TYR A 110 -15.99 20.62 -0.71
N VAL A 111 -14.71 20.27 -0.74
CA VAL A 111 -13.67 21.05 -0.07
C VAL A 111 -12.85 21.77 -1.14
N ILE A 112 -12.52 23.02 -0.87
CA ILE A 112 -11.67 23.84 -1.75
C ILE A 112 -10.23 23.66 -1.29
N THR A 113 -9.35 23.33 -2.22
CA THR A 113 -7.90 23.23 -1.98
C THR A 113 -7.23 24.61 -2.00
N GLY A 114 -5.97 24.70 -1.55
CA GLY A 114 -5.23 25.96 -1.49
C GLY A 114 -4.99 26.64 -2.86
N ASP A 115 -5.04 25.87 -3.93
CA ASP A 115 -4.97 26.33 -5.32
C ASP A 115 -6.35 26.49 -6.00
N SER A 116 -7.41 26.61 -5.17
CA SER A 116 -8.79 26.88 -5.61
C SER A 116 -9.45 25.78 -6.44
N ASN A 117 -9.00 24.53 -6.31
CA ASN A 117 -9.66 23.38 -6.92
C ASN A 117 -10.68 22.77 -5.96
N LEU A 118 -11.68 22.09 -6.52
CA LEU A 118 -12.72 21.37 -5.75
C LEU A 118 -12.35 19.89 -5.64
N VAL A 119 -12.46 19.34 -4.43
CA VAL A 119 -12.27 17.92 -4.18
C VAL A 119 -13.40 17.36 -3.33
N LEU A 120 -13.77 16.11 -3.62
CA LEU A 120 -14.68 15.30 -2.84
C LEU A 120 -13.85 14.37 -1.97
N ILE A 121 -14.14 14.31 -0.67
CA ILE A 121 -13.36 13.53 0.29
C ILE A 121 -14.29 12.66 1.11
N ARG A 122 -14.06 11.34 1.08
CA ARG A 122 -14.64 10.36 1.99
C ARG A 122 -13.53 9.82 2.88
N SER A 123 -13.77 9.76 4.18
CA SER A 123 -12.84 9.17 5.12
C SER A 123 -13.50 8.11 5.98
N VAL A 124 -12.72 7.13 6.42
CA VAL A 124 -13.11 6.10 7.38
C VAL A 124 -12.26 6.30 8.62
N VAL A 125 -12.91 6.50 9.75
CA VAL A 125 -12.29 6.67 11.06
C VAL A 125 -12.38 5.37 11.81
N LYS A 126 -11.24 4.84 12.24
CA LYS A 126 -11.13 3.66 13.09
C LYS A 126 -10.73 4.09 14.50
N TYR A 127 -11.54 3.75 15.47
CA TYR A 127 -11.29 4.12 16.88
C TYR A 127 -11.51 2.96 17.84
N LYS A 128 -10.97 3.07 19.04
CA LYS A 128 -11.22 2.20 20.18
C LYS A 128 -11.73 3.02 21.35
N VAL A 129 -12.52 2.40 22.18
CA VAL A 129 -12.96 2.99 23.44
C VAL A 129 -11.81 2.90 24.45
N SER A 130 -11.32 4.04 24.90
CA SER A 130 -10.27 4.17 25.93
C SER A 130 -10.83 4.36 27.32
N ASP A 131 -11.97 5.05 27.45
CA ASP A 131 -12.70 5.25 28.69
C ASP A 131 -14.17 4.85 28.53
N PRO A 132 -14.56 3.65 28.97
CA PRO A 132 -15.93 3.15 28.83
C PRO A 132 -16.99 3.99 29.53
N VAL A 133 -16.63 4.61 30.66
CA VAL A 133 -17.57 5.43 31.45
C VAL A 133 -17.93 6.69 30.68
N ARG A 134 -16.93 7.38 30.15
CA ARG A 134 -17.11 8.59 29.36
C ARG A 134 -17.81 8.30 28.04
N TYR A 135 -17.37 7.24 27.36
CA TYR A 135 -18.02 6.79 26.12
C TYR A 135 -19.51 6.51 26.30
N ALA A 136 -19.90 5.86 27.41
CA ALA A 136 -21.30 5.54 27.70
C ALA A 136 -22.20 6.78 27.84
N LEU A 137 -21.64 7.93 28.23
CA LEU A 137 -22.38 9.19 28.34
C LEU A 137 -22.68 9.81 26.97
N TYR A 138 -21.88 9.49 25.95
CA TYR A 138 -22.00 10.02 24.58
C TYR A 138 -22.40 8.97 23.54
N ILE A 139 -22.71 7.73 23.92
CA ILE A 139 -22.85 6.60 23.00
C ILE A 139 -23.82 6.85 21.85
N ASN A 140 -24.89 7.58 22.08
CA ASN A 140 -25.91 7.89 21.09
C ASN A 140 -25.48 9.01 20.10
N GLU A 141 -24.47 9.79 20.45
CA GLU A 141 -24.02 10.99 19.72
C GLU A 141 -22.60 10.84 19.16
N ILE A 142 -21.89 9.79 19.55
CA ILE A 142 -20.47 9.62 19.24
C ILE A 142 -20.18 9.66 17.75
N ASP A 143 -21.04 9.04 16.95
CA ASP A 143 -20.89 8.99 15.49
C ASP A 143 -21.00 10.39 14.89
N GLU A 144 -21.95 11.19 15.37
CA GLU A 144 -22.16 12.56 14.89
C GLU A 144 -21.06 13.49 15.37
N ILE A 145 -20.59 13.33 16.61
CA ILE A 145 -19.45 14.08 17.14
C ILE A 145 -18.20 13.80 16.29
N VAL A 146 -17.87 12.53 16.06
CA VAL A 146 -16.70 12.16 15.25
C VAL A 146 -16.82 12.69 13.83
N LYS A 147 -17.98 12.52 13.18
CA LYS A 147 -18.24 13.05 11.84
C LYS A 147 -18.08 14.57 11.78
N GLY A 148 -18.62 15.27 12.77
CA GLY A 148 -18.53 16.71 12.86
C GLY A 148 -17.09 17.21 13.03
N VAL A 149 -16.35 16.60 13.95
CA VAL A 149 -14.95 16.99 14.24
C VAL A 149 -14.05 16.68 13.03
N VAL A 150 -14.15 15.46 12.48
CA VAL A 150 -13.34 15.06 11.30
C VAL A 150 -13.68 15.92 10.08
N GLY A 151 -14.97 16.16 9.84
CA GLY A 151 -15.40 17.06 8.75
C GLY A 151 -14.86 18.48 8.93
N GLY A 152 -14.95 19.02 10.15
CA GLY A 152 -14.44 20.35 10.47
C GLY A 152 -12.93 20.47 10.27
N GLU A 153 -12.16 19.49 10.76
CA GLU A 153 -10.70 19.48 10.65
C GLU A 153 -10.17 19.18 9.24
N THR A 154 -10.99 18.52 8.39
CA THR A 154 -10.64 18.28 6.99
C THR A 154 -10.51 19.59 6.20
N ILE A 155 -11.38 20.54 6.44
CA ILE A 155 -11.42 21.80 5.68
C ILE A 155 -10.10 22.60 5.77
N PRO A 156 -9.60 23.01 6.96
CA PRO A 156 -8.39 23.82 7.05
C PRO A 156 -7.15 23.07 6.54
N LEU A 157 -7.09 21.76 6.74
CA LEU A 157 -5.97 20.97 6.26
C LEU A 157 -5.91 20.91 4.74
N VAL A 158 -7.04 20.67 4.08
CA VAL A 158 -7.12 20.60 2.61
C VAL A 158 -6.95 21.99 1.98
N THR A 159 -7.50 23.03 2.57
CA THR A 159 -7.36 24.42 2.07
C THR A 159 -5.91 24.92 2.15
N SER A 160 -5.08 24.33 3.00
CA SER A 160 -3.65 24.68 3.09
C SER A 160 -2.76 23.98 2.05
N MET A 161 -3.29 23.08 1.21
CA MET A 161 -2.53 22.22 0.32
C MET A 161 -3.01 22.36 -1.13
N PRO A 162 -2.11 22.24 -2.14
CA PRO A 162 -2.51 22.16 -3.55
C PRO A 162 -3.18 20.81 -3.84
N VAL A 163 -4.04 20.79 -4.87
CA VAL A 163 -4.84 19.61 -5.23
C VAL A 163 -3.99 18.36 -5.52
N ASP A 164 -2.87 18.51 -6.19
CA ASP A 164 -1.96 17.39 -6.49
C ASP A 164 -1.44 16.73 -5.22
N SER A 165 -1.10 17.51 -4.18
CA SER A 165 -0.67 17.00 -2.89
C SER A 165 -1.78 16.21 -2.20
N VAL A 166 -3.02 16.72 -2.23
CA VAL A 166 -4.19 16.07 -1.63
C VAL A 166 -4.54 14.76 -2.34
N LEU A 167 -4.45 14.74 -3.69
CA LEU A 167 -4.80 13.56 -4.48
C LEU A 167 -3.74 12.47 -4.47
N THR A 168 -2.45 12.81 -4.36
CA THR A 168 -1.36 11.86 -4.62
C THR A 168 -0.31 11.78 -3.51
N THR A 169 0.57 12.78 -3.41
CA THR A 169 1.83 12.69 -2.66
C THR A 169 1.69 12.81 -1.16
N GLU A 170 0.75 13.63 -0.69
CA GLU A 170 0.61 13.98 0.73
C GLU A 170 -0.60 13.33 1.42
N LYS A 171 -1.29 12.42 0.75
CA LYS A 171 -2.51 11.77 1.28
C LYS A 171 -2.31 11.13 2.63
N THR A 172 -1.19 10.43 2.83
CA THR A 172 -0.86 9.78 4.11
C THR A 172 -0.53 10.82 5.20
N ASN A 173 0.19 11.88 4.83
CA ASN A 173 0.52 12.96 5.75
C ASN A 173 -0.74 13.72 6.19
N LEU A 174 -1.64 13.99 5.24
CA LEU A 174 -2.96 14.58 5.51
C LEU A 174 -3.77 13.72 6.49
N ALA A 175 -3.86 12.42 6.27
CA ALA A 175 -4.56 11.49 7.16
C ALA A 175 -3.97 11.49 8.58
N ASN A 176 -2.64 11.53 8.71
CA ASN A 176 -1.97 11.59 10.01
C ASN A 176 -2.20 12.93 10.74
N LYS A 177 -2.14 14.04 10.02
CA LYS A 177 -2.47 15.36 10.60
C LYS A 177 -3.93 15.41 11.05
N LEU A 178 -4.84 14.93 10.20
CA LEU A 178 -6.26 14.85 10.50
C LEU A 178 -6.51 14.01 11.75
N LYS A 179 -5.88 12.83 11.86
CA LYS A 179 -5.95 11.98 13.05
C LYS A 179 -5.50 12.74 14.31
N ASN A 180 -4.35 13.40 14.27
CA ASN A 180 -3.79 14.09 15.42
C ASN A 180 -4.69 15.26 15.88
N ASN A 181 -5.13 16.09 14.94
CA ASN A 181 -6.00 17.22 15.23
C ASN A 181 -7.35 16.75 15.78
N THR A 182 -7.97 15.77 15.13
CA THR A 182 -9.23 15.19 15.59
C THR A 182 -9.09 14.60 17.00
N GLN A 183 -8.00 13.87 17.28
CA GLN A 183 -7.76 13.31 18.62
C GLN A 183 -7.64 14.39 19.69
N LEU A 184 -6.99 15.53 19.40
CA LEU A 184 -6.90 16.64 20.34
C LEU A 184 -8.28 17.18 20.71
N ILE A 185 -9.14 17.41 19.73
CA ILE A 185 -10.51 17.91 19.97
C ILE A 185 -11.36 16.87 20.72
N LEU A 186 -11.27 15.59 20.35
CA LEU A 186 -12.01 14.52 21.05
C LEU A 186 -11.55 14.34 22.50
N ASN A 187 -10.27 14.61 22.80
CA ASN A 187 -9.77 14.65 24.18
C ASN A 187 -10.34 15.86 24.95
N GLU A 188 -10.45 17.03 24.31
CA GLU A 188 -11.07 18.22 24.95
C GLU A 188 -12.57 18.00 25.21
N LEU A 189 -13.26 17.29 24.30
CA LEU A 189 -14.68 16.91 24.48
C LEU A 189 -14.88 15.77 25.48
N ASP A 190 -13.80 15.12 25.89
CA ASP A 190 -13.80 14.06 26.89
C ASP A 190 -14.69 12.85 26.52
N CYS A 191 -14.72 12.49 25.25
CA CYS A 191 -15.60 11.45 24.69
C CYS A 191 -15.18 10.01 25.03
N GLY A 192 -14.00 9.80 25.62
CA GLY A 192 -13.51 8.48 26.00
C GLY A 192 -13.10 7.55 24.86
N ILE A 193 -12.74 8.09 23.68
CA ILE A 193 -12.29 7.32 22.51
C ILE A 193 -10.89 7.71 22.07
N THR A 194 -10.19 6.74 21.50
CA THR A 194 -8.87 6.94 20.90
C THR A 194 -8.91 6.52 19.44
N ILE A 195 -8.54 7.44 18.53
CA ILE A 195 -8.48 7.17 17.11
C ILE A 195 -7.27 6.28 16.81
N THR A 196 -7.53 5.11 16.27
CA THR A 196 -6.50 4.18 15.84
C THR A 196 -5.94 4.61 14.48
N ASN A 197 -6.82 4.89 13.52
CA ASN A 197 -6.44 5.30 12.16
C ASN A 197 -7.54 6.16 11.52
N ILE A 198 -7.14 7.02 10.57
CA ILE A 198 -8.05 7.66 9.63
C ILE A 198 -7.57 7.33 8.22
N GLU A 199 -8.45 6.77 7.42
CA GLU A 199 -8.20 6.41 6.03
C GLU A 199 -9.00 7.33 5.11
N LEU A 200 -8.32 8.00 4.20
CA LEU A 200 -8.98 8.75 3.13
C LEU A 200 -9.27 7.77 1.98
N THR A 201 -10.49 7.22 1.93
CA THR A 201 -10.87 6.18 0.97
C THR A 201 -11.08 6.73 -0.42
N ASN A 202 -11.81 7.82 -0.55
CA ASN A 202 -12.06 8.48 -1.82
C ASN A 202 -11.63 9.95 -1.71
N VAL A 203 -10.68 10.32 -2.55
CA VAL A 203 -10.31 11.72 -2.78
C VAL A 203 -10.32 11.91 -4.29
N ILE A 204 -11.35 12.54 -4.80
CA ILE A 204 -11.60 12.66 -6.24
C ILE A 204 -12.03 14.08 -6.60
N PRO A 205 -11.67 14.58 -7.79
CA PRO A 205 -12.24 15.80 -8.30
C PRO A 205 -13.71 15.58 -8.73
N PRO A 206 -14.54 16.61 -8.82
CA PRO A 206 -15.87 16.54 -9.39
C PRO A 206 -15.85 16.00 -10.83
N ASN A 207 -16.93 15.34 -11.25
CA ASN A 207 -17.00 14.70 -12.59
C ASN A 207 -16.75 15.67 -13.74
N GLU A 208 -17.21 16.92 -13.62
CA GLU A 208 -17.05 17.93 -14.65
C GLU A 208 -15.59 18.31 -14.91
N THR A 209 -14.74 18.20 -13.90
CA THR A 209 -13.32 18.55 -14.01
C THR A 209 -12.43 17.32 -14.17
N LYS A 210 -12.98 16.09 -13.96
CA LYS A 210 -12.24 14.84 -13.99
C LYS A 210 -11.44 14.65 -15.28
N ASN A 211 -12.06 14.87 -16.44
CA ASN A 211 -11.40 14.70 -17.74
C ASN A 211 -10.19 15.64 -17.88
N ALA A 212 -10.29 16.87 -17.36
CA ALA A 212 -9.17 17.82 -17.38
C ALA A 212 -8.03 17.37 -16.45
N PHE A 213 -8.35 16.90 -15.25
CA PHE A 213 -7.37 16.32 -14.32
C PHE A 213 -6.68 15.08 -14.89
N ASP A 214 -7.45 14.18 -15.48
CA ASP A 214 -6.92 12.96 -16.10
C ASP A 214 -5.99 13.30 -17.28
N ALA A 215 -6.31 14.33 -18.07
CA ALA A 215 -5.46 14.82 -19.16
C ALA A 215 -4.14 15.40 -18.63
N VAL A 216 -4.18 16.22 -17.57
CA VAL A 216 -2.97 16.79 -16.93
C VAL A 216 -2.11 15.68 -16.33
N ASN A 217 -2.72 14.75 -15.61
CA ASN A 217 -1.98 13.62 -15.02
C ASN A 217 -1.33 12.74 -16.11
N THR A 218 -2.06 12.43 -17.18
CA THR A 218 -1.53 11.68 -18.34
C THR A 218 -0.36 12.43 -18.99
N ALA A 219 -0.47 13.74 -19.16
CA ALA A 219 0.62 14.56 -19.72
C ALA A 219 1.85 14.59 -18.80
N SER A 220 1.63 14.66 -17.48
CA SER A 220 2.72 14.63 -16.48
C SER A 220 3.44 13.28 -16.49
N VAL A 221 2.71 12.17 -16.49
CA VAL A 221 3.28 10.82 -16.60
C VAL A 221 4.06 10.67 -17.92
N LYS A 222 3.49 11.11 -19.04
CA LYS A 222 4.16 11.05 -20.34
C LYS A 222 5.45 11.87 -20.37
N LYS A 223 5.46 13.07 -19.76
CA LYS A 223 6.67 13.88 -19.57
C LYS A 223 7.75 13.10 -18.80
N GLN A 224 7.36 12.49 -17.67
CA GLN A 224 8.28 11.71 -16.84
C GLN A 224 8.86 10.51 -17.61
N THR A 225 8.01 9.80 -18.34
CA THR A 225 8.44 8.66 -19.21
C THR A 225 9.44 9.11 -20.26
N LEU A 226 9.17 10.24 -20.94
CA LEU A 226 10.09 10.77 -21.94
C LEU A 226 11.46 11.18 -21.35
N ILE A 227 11.44 11.76 -20.14
CA ILE A 227 12.68 12.09 -19.43
C ILE A 227 13.44 10.81 -19.07
N GLN A 228 12.76 9.78 -18.58
CA GLN A 228 13.38 8.50 -18.25
C GLN A 228 13.94 7.80 -19.49
N GLU A 229 13.19 7.76 -20.58
CA GLU A 229 13.66 7.20 -21.85
C GLU A 229 14.90 7.94 -22.40
N ALA A 230 14.94 9.27 -22.25
CA ALA A 230 16.11 10.05 -22.64
C ALA A 230 17.33 9.76 -21.78
N ASN A 231 17.15 9.57 -20.46
CA ASN A 231 18.21 9.18 -19.54
C ASN A 231 18.71 7.76 -19.86
N ASP A 232 17.82 6.80 -20.05
CA ASP A 232 18.14 5.41 -20.41
C ASP A 232 18.90 5.35 -21.75
N TYR A 233 18.47 6.18 -22.71
CA TYR A 233 19.19 6.31 -23.98
C TYR A 233 20.63 6.79 -23.77
N THR A 234 20.81 7.83 -22.94
CA THR A 234 22.14 8.39 -22.65
C THR A 234 23.01 7.38 -21.92
N GLU A 235 22.47 6.70 -20.91
CA GLU A 235 23.19 5.69 -20.10
C GLU A 235 23.53 4.41 -20.87
N SER A 236 22.71 4.05 -21.87
CA SER A 236 22.92 2.85 -22.68
C SER A 236 23.73 3.11 -23.96
N LYS A 237 23.39 4.12 -24.71
CA LYS A 237 23.99 4.37 -26.06
C LYS A 237 25.38 4.95 -26.00
N ILE A 238 25.63 5.90 -25.10
CA ILE A 238 26.95 6.52 -25.00
C ILE A 238 28.03 5.51 -24.57
N PRO A 239 27.85 4.73 -23.49
CA PRO A 239 28.84 3.72 -23.10
C PRO A 239 29.02 2.63 -24.17
N LYS A 240 27.96 2.25 -24.87
CA LYS A 240 28.05 1.27 -25.95
C LYS A 240 28.88 1.80 -27.12
N ALA A 241 28.65 3.03 -27.54
CA ALA A 241 29.44 3.64 -28.61
C ALA A 241 30.92 3.80 -28.20
N GLN A 242 31.18 4.14 -26.94
CA GLN A 242 32.53 4.21 -26.39
C GLN A 242 33.20 2.83 -26.40
N ALA A 243 32.52 1.79 -25.94
CA ALA A 243 33.03 0.42 -25.94
C ALA A 243 33.33 -0.09 -27.37
N GLU A 244 32.46 0.23 -28.34
CA GLU A 244 32.70 -0.10 -29.75
C GLU A 244 33.93 0.63 -30.28
N SER A 245 34.09 1.92 -29.98
CA SER A 245 35.29 2.70 -30.37
C SER A 245 36.57 2.13 -29.76
N ASP A 246 36.55 1.82 -28.44
CA ASP A 246 37.70 1.25 -27.75
C ASP A 246 38.08 -0.14 -28.25
N SER A 247 37.06 -0.94 -28.63
CA SER A 247 37.25 -2.25 -29.28
C SER A 247 37.95 -2.12 -30.64
N LEU A 248 37.48 -1.19 -31.49
CA LEU A 248 38.09 -0.93 -32.78
C LEU A 248 39.54 -0.45 -32.67
N VAL A 249 39.83 0.45 -31.75
CA VAL A 249 41.19 0.94 -31.47
C VAL A 249 42.10 -0.20 -30.97
N SER A 250 41.57 -1.03 -30.07
CA SER A 250 42.28 -2.20 -29.54
C SER A 250 42.61 -3.23 -30.64
N GLU A 251 41.64 -3.53 -31.51
CA GLU A 251 41.82 -4.42 -32.63
C GLU A 251 42.83 -3.87 -33.64
N ALA A 252 42.75 -2.58 -33.94
CA ALA A 252 43.74 -1.94 -34.83
C ALA A 252 45.19 -2.01 -34.25
N LYS A 253 45.35 -1.78 -32.94
CA LYS A 253 46.65 -1.92 -32.27
C LYS A 253 47.15 -3.37 -32.29
N LYS A 254 46.26 -4.35 -32.06
CA LYS A 254 46.59 -5.76 -32.14
C LYS A 254 47.07 -6.11 -33.56
N ASN A 255 46.31 -5.73 -34.57
CA ASN A 255 46.66 -5.97 -35.97
C ASN A 255 47.98 -5.31 -36.37
N GLN A 256 48.27 -4.10 -35.85
CA GLN A 256 49.54 -3.44 -36.03
C GLN A 256 50.67 -4.23 -35.37
N ALA A 257 50.50 -4.67 -34.15
CA ALA A 257 51.52 -5.44 -33.42
C ALA A 257 51.79 -6.78 -34.10
N GLU A 258 50.77 -7.48 -34.55
CA GLU A 258 50.89 -8.74 -35.31
C GLU A 258 51.65 -8.54 -36.64
N LYS A 259 51.33 -7.47 -37.39
CA LYS A 259 52.06 -7.16 -38.64
C LYS A 259 53.53 -6.82 -38.40
N VAL A 260 53.79 -6.03 -37.34
CA VAL A 260 55.19 -5.68 -36.98
C VAL A 260 55.94 -6.92 -36.50
N ALA A 261 55.34 -7.77 -35.64
CA ALA A 261 55.92 -9.01 -35.18
C ALA A 261 56.24 -9.94 -36.37
N LYS A 262 55.31 -10.12 -37.32
CA LYS A 262 55.51 -10.94 -38.51
C LYS A 262 56.60 -10.41 -39.41
N ALA A 263 56.65 -9.10 -39.66
CA ALA A 263 57.71 -8.49 -40.42
C ALA A 263 59.09 -8.64 -39.75
N THR A 264 59.12 -8.53 -38.41
CA THR A 264 60.36 -8.72 -37.62
C THR A 264 60.84 -10.18 -37.69
N GLU A 265 59.91 -11.15 -37.61
CA GLU A 265 60.20 -12.57 -37.76
C GLU A 265 60.76 -12.88 -39.14
N GLU A 266 60.08 -12.40 -40.21
CA GLU A 266 60.53 -12.58 -41.61
C GLU A 266 61.95 -11.98 -41.83
N VAL A 267 62.23 -10.81 -41.26
CA VAL A 267 63.60 -10.19 -41.32
C VAL A 267 64.61 -11.01 -40.54
N ALA A 268 64.25 -11.53 -39.38
CA ALA A 268 65.16 -12.38 -38.55
C ALA A 268 65.47 -13.71 -39.30
N GLU A 269 64.44 -14.36 -39.88
CA GLU A 269 64.58 -15.57 -40.68
C GLU A 269 65.50 -15.29 -41.89
N PHE A 270 65.24 -14.20 -42.61
CA PHE A 270 66.10 -13.79 -43.77
C PHE A 270 67.53 -13.57 -43.34
N ASN A 271 67.80 -12.83 -42.27
CA ASN A 271 69.13 -12.57 -41.78
C ASN A 271 69.85 -13.87 -41.36
N GLY A 272 69.12 -14.77 -40.63
CA GLY A 272 69.64 -16.09 -40.27
C GLY A 272 70.05 -16.93 -41.52
N LEU A 273 69.16 -16.93 -42.53
CA LEU A 273 69.43 -17.62 -43.80
C LEU A 273 70.58 -16.95 -44.59
N TYR A 274 70.67 -15.64 -44.54
CA TYR A 274 71.74 -14.88 -45.24
C TYR A 274 73.13 -15.13 -44.60
N GLU A 275 73.23 -15.22 -43.30
CA GLU A 275 74.52 -15.56 -42.64
C GLU A 275 74.94 -17.02 -43.02
N GLN A 276 74.00 -17.98 -43.07
CA GLN A 276 74.27 -19.34 -43.53
C GLN A 276 74.67 -19.39 -45.00
N TYR A 277 74.04 -18.55 -45.83
CA TYR A 277 74.39 -18.43 -47.24
C TYR A 277 75.81 -17.91 -47.44
N LYS A 278 76.22 -16.95 -46.67
CA LYS A 278 77.63 -16.45 -46.70
C LYS A 278 78.69 -17.55 -46.42
N ALA A 279 78.29 -18.46 -45.46
CA ALA A 279 79.21 -19.57 -45.07
C ALA A 279 79.29 -20.68 -46.14
N ASN A 280 78.11 -21.06 -46.81
CA ASN A 280 78.04 -22.12 -47.83
C ASN A 280 76.95 -21.81 -48.88
N PRO A 281 77.32 -21.01 -49.94
CA PRO A 281 76.32 -20.51 -50.88
C PRO A 281 75.54 -21.60 -51.65
N ASP A 282 76.24 -22.63 -52.15
CA ASP A 282 75.67 -23.67 -53.03
C ASP A 282 74.69 -24.62 -52.25
N VAL A 283 75.02 -24.92 -51.02
CA VAL A 283 74.15 -25.80 -50.17
C VAL A 283 72.87 -25.09 -49.83
N ILE A 284 72.95 -23.83 -49.43
CA ILE A 284 71.75 -23.06 -49.03
C ILE A 284 70.91 -22.73 -50.23
N LYS A 285 71.46 -22.30 -51.30
CA LYS A 285 70.70 -22.04 -52.54
C LYS A 285 69.88 -23.25 -52.97
N ASN A 286 70.47 -24.44 -53.01
CA ASN A 286 69.81 -25.68 -53.34
C ASN A 286 68.74 -26.09 -52.30
N GLY A 287 68.99 -25.86 -51.06
CA GLY A 287 68.05 -26.10 -49.96
C GLY A 287 66.78 -25.20 -50.05
N VAL A 288 67.01 -23.90 -50.21
CA VAL A 288 65.90 -22.93 -50.35
C VAL A 288 65.09 -23.21 -51.61
N PHE A 289 65.76 -23.53 -52.71
CA PHE A 289 65.09 -23.88 -54.00
C PHE A 289 64.21 -25.13 -53.80
N ARG A 290 64.69 -26.21 -53.22
CA ARG A 290 63.92 -27.42 -52.94
C ARG A 290 62.75 -27.17 -52.04
N ASN A 291 62.91 -26.42 -50.93
CA ASN A 291 61.83 -26.08 -50.04
C ASN A 291 60.73 -25.26 -50.73
N ARG A 292 61.14 -24.28 -51.56
CA ARG A 292 60.18 -23.44 -52.30
C ARG A 292 59.41 -24.24 -53.32
N VAL A 293 60.10 -25.11 -54.06
CA VAL A 293 59.42 -26.01 -55.04
C VAL A 293 58.50 -27.01 -54.37
N SER A 294 58.91 -27.60 -53.20
CA SER A 294 58.09 -28.50 -52.46
C SER A 294 56.85 -27.77 -51.93
N LYS A 295 56.97 -26.56 -51.44
CA LYS A 295 55.83 -25.76 -50.97
C LYS A 295 54.83 -25.43 -52.06
N VAL A 296 55.32 -25.00 -53.23
CA VAL A 296 54.47 -24.71 -54.41
C VAL A 296 53.74 -25.98 -54.88
N LEU A 297 54.44 -27.11 -54.91
CA LEU A 297 53.83 -28.38 -55.29
C LEU A 297 52.78 -28.85 -54.30
N THR A 298 53.02 -28.66 -53.00
CA THR A 298 52.03 -29.01 -51.94
C THR A 298 50.80 -28.09 -52.03
N GLU A 299 50.99 -26.81 -52.19
CA GLU A 299 49.90 -25.85 -52.39
C GLU A 299 49.08 -26.10 -53.66
N ALA A 300 49.73 -26.60 -54.68
CA ALA A 300 49.06 -27.01 -55.94
C ALA A 300 48.39 -28.40 -55.86
N GLY A 301 48.39 -29.06 -54.69
CA GLY A 301 47.83 -30.39 -54.53
C GLY A 301 48.58 -31.54 -55.27
N ALA A 302 49.84 -31.28 -55.60
CA ALA A 302 50.65 -32.25 -56.36
C ALA A 302 51.12 -33.40 -55.46
N THR A 303 50.95 -34.65 -55.89
CA THR A 303 51.43 -35.85 -55.24
C THR A 303 52.80 -36.23 -55.82
N ILE A 304 53.85 -36.27 -54.96
CA ILE A 304 55.19 -36.70 -55.40
C ILE A 304 55.32 -38.20 -55.08
N ILE A 305 55.45 -38.97 -56.14
CA ILE A 305 55.73 -40.38 -56.06
C ILE A 305 57.24 -40.62 -56.25
N VAL A 306 57.89 -41.06 -55.19
CA VAL A 306 59.31 -41.46 -55.24
C VAL A 306 59.35 -42.97 -55.39
N PRO A 307 59.78 -43.50 -56.56
CA PRO A 307 59.87 -44.94 -56.72
C PRO A 307 61.16 -45.49 -56.04
N ASP A 308 61.01 -46.70 -55.44
CA ASP A 308 62.15 -47.44 -54.88
C ASP A 308 63.04 -47.93 -56.05
N GLY A 309 64.22 -47.29 -56.21
CA GLY A 309 65.21 -47.66 -57.25
C GLY A 309 65.68 -46.47 -58.04
N ASN A 310 66.52 -46.72 -59.06
CA ASN A 310 67.24 -45.73 -59.84
C ASN A 310 66.34 -44.90 -60.81
N GLU A 311 65.06 -44.85 -60.62
CA GLU A 311 64.15 -44.07 -61.46
C GLU A 311 63.91 -42.66 -60.94
N SER A 312 63.73 -41.72 -61.87
CA SER A 312 63.43 -40.32 -61.49
C SER A 312 62.10 -40.17 -60.87
N ALA A 313 62.01 -39.38 -59.81
CA ALA A 313 60.73 -39.05 -59.14
C ALA A 313 59.74 -38.40 -60.11
N LYS A 314 58.50 -38.90 -60.11
CA LYS A 314 57.39 -38.33 -60.95
C LYS A 314 56.50 -37.46 -60.07
N VAL A 315 56.24 -36.26 -60.54
CA VAL A 315 55.27 -35.32 -59.93
C VAL A 315 53.98 -35.44 -60.74
N ILE A 316 52.90 -35.77 -60.04
CA ILE A 316 51.55 -35.79 -60.61
C ILE A 316 50.88 -34.50 -60.15
N LEU A 317 50.54 -33.62 -61.03
CA LEU A 317 49.69 -32.45 -60.78
C LEU A 317 48.21 -32.88 -60.90
N PRO A 318 47.30 -32.33 -60.08
CA PRO A 318 45.88 -32.61 -60.10
C PRO A 318 45.23 -32.16 -61.41
#